data_2219c78ce9697991a6de2f072c512512
#
_entry.id   2219c78ce9697991a6de2f072c512512
#
_cell.length_a   1.000
_cell.length_b   1.000
_cell.length_c   1.000
_cell.angle_alpha   90.00
_cell.angle_beta   90.00
_cell.angle_gamma   90.00
#
_symmetry.space_group_name_H-M   'P 1'
#
loop_
_entity.id
_entity.type
_entity.pdbx_description
1 polymer ?
#
loop_
_entity_poly.entity_id
_entity_poly.type
_entity_poly.pdbx_seq_one_letter_code
_entity_poly.pdbx_strand_id
1 'polypeptide(L)'
;MPVFPGDTKGMLIAAVEDNNPTIIIEHRWCHYVKGHVDEGYYTCDISSPKQIRKGNDVTIASTSYSTLEAIKACDALNSIDIHADLFDMRSVSPLNV
;
A
#
# COMPACT_ATOMS: atom_id res chain seq x y z
N MET A 1 -4.13 6.10 -2.77
CA MET A 1 -4.81 5.52 -1.59
C MET A 1 -3.78 4.89 -0.63
N PRO A 2 -3.05 5.69 0.11
CA PRO A 2 -1.99 5.18 0.99
C PRO A 2 -2.57 4.48 2.23
N VAL A 3 -1.81 3.51 2.76
CA VAL A 3 -2.13 2.80 4.01
C VAL A 3 -1.09 3.10 5.08
N PHE A 4 0.17 2.98 4.74
CA PHE A 4 1.29 3.09 5.68
C PHE A 4 1.84 4.51 5.73
N PRO A 5 2.29 4.98 6.92
CA PRO A 5 2.71 6.38 7.07
C PRO A 5 3.91 6.77 6.20
N GLY A 6 4.87 5.86 6.00
CA GLY A 6 6.01 6.12 5.11
C GLY A 6 5.58 6.33 3.66
N ASP A 7 4.66 5.50 3.17
CA ASP A 7 4.09 5.64 1.83
C ASP A 7 3.24 6.91 1.71
N THR A 8 2.49 7.26 2.75
CA THR A 8 1.68 8.48 2.77
C THR A 8 2.54 9.72 2.54
N LYS A 9 3.65 9.82 3.25
CA LYS A 9 4.59 10.94 3.06
C LYS A 9 5.17 10.96 1.65
N GLY A 10 5.70 9.84 1.18
CA GLY A 10 6.34 9.76 -0.14
C GLY A 10 5.36 9.97 -1.29
N MET A 11 4.15 9.45 -1.17
CA MET A 11 3.10 9.63 -2.18
C MET A 11 2.59 11.06 -2.22
N LEU A 12 2.43 11.71 -1.06
CA LEU A 12 1.99 13.10 -1.00
C LEU A 12 3.01 14.04 -1.66
N ILE A 13 4.30 13.84 -1.37
CA ILE A 13 5.36 14.63 -1.98
C ILE A 13 5.39 14.41 -3.50
N ALA A 14 5.29 13.17 -3.95
CA ALA A 14 5.23 12.85 -5.37
C ALA A 14 4.02 13.49 -6.06
N ALA A 15 2.87 13.51 -5.41
CA ALA A 15 1.66 14.14 -5.94
C ALA A 15 1.81 15.65 -6.10
N VAL A 16 2.43 16.31 -5.13
CA VAL A 16 2.69 17.75 -5.18
C VAL A 16 3.64 18.10 -6.32
N GLU A 17 4.62 17.26 -6.60
CA GLU A 17 5.60 17.47 -7.66
C GLU A 17 5.10 17.09 -9.04
N ASP A 18 4.02 16.33 -9.13
CA ASP A 18 3.43 15.97 -10.41
C ASP A 18 2.80 17.21 -11.08
N ASN A 19 2.97 17.32 -12.39
CA ASN A 19 2.42 18.42 -13.17
C ASN A 19 0.91 18.28 -13.44
N ASN A 20 0.33 17.15 -13.08
CA ASN A 20 -1.10 16.88 -13.26
C ASN A 20 -1.84 17.00 -11.94
N PRO A 21 -3.14 17.35 -11.95
CA PRO A 21 -3.95 17.27 -10.75
C PRO A 21 -3.96 15.85 -10.19
N THR A 22 -3.79 15.73 -8.87
CA THR A 22 -3.76 14.43 -8.18
C THR A 22 -4.77 14.44 -7.06
N ILE A 23 -5.57 13.37 -6.98
CA ILE A 23 -6.51 13.16 -5.90
C ILE A 23 -5.96 12.06 -5.00
N ILE A 24 -5.77 12.37 -3.72
CA ILE A 24 -5.37 11.39 -2.70
C ILE A 24 -6.59 11.08 -1.85
N ILE A 25 -7.00 9.81 -1.89
CA ILE A 25 -8.11 9.33 -1.09
C ILE A 25 -7.56 8.61 0.14
N GLU A 26 -7.98 9.03 1.31
CA GLU A 26 -7.52 8.47 2.57
C GLU A 26 -8.68 7.77 3.29
N HIS A 27 -8.40 6.59 3.84
CA HIS A 27 -9.34 5.92 4.72
C HIS A 27 -9.08 6.38 6.15
N ARG A 28 -10.11 6.85 6.82
CA ARG A 28 -9.97 7.43 8.16
C ARG A 28 -9.30 6.48 9.17
N TRP A 29 -9.62 5.21 9.10
CA TRP A 29 -9.03 4.21 10.00
C TRP A 29 -7.54 3.96 9.74
N CYS A 30 -7.06 4.27 8.55
CA CYS A 30 -5.64 4.19 8.24
C CYS A 30 -4.82 5.29 8.92
N HIS A 31 -5.44 6.37 9.41
CA HIS A 31 -4.74 7.41 10.15
C HIS A 31 -4.14 6.91 11.48
N TYR A 32 -4.60 5.78 11.98
CA TYR A 32 -4.09 5.18 13.22
C TYR A 32 -2.99 4.16 12.97
N VAL A 33 -2.65 3.88 11.73
CA VAL A 33 -1.58 2.94 11.38
C VAL A 33 -0.24 3.57 11.70
N LYS A 34 0.54 2.89 12.53
CA LYS A 34 1.90 3.32 12.91
C LYS A 34 2.91 2.58 12.05
N GLY A 35 4.02 3.24 11.74
CA GLY A 35 5.08 2.64 10.98
C GLY A 35 6.28 3.57 10.86
N HIS A 36 7.34 3.05 10.26
CA HIS A 36 8.54 3.82 10.02
C HIS A 36 8.31 4.88 8.94
N VAL A 37 8.80 6.08 9.19
CA VAL A 37 8.83 7.18 8.22
C VAL A 37 10.25 7.70 8.16
N ASP A 38 10.88 7.61 6.99
CA ASP A 38 12.21 8.16 6.80
C ASP A 38 12.21 9.67 6.91
N GLU A 39 13.25 10.22 7.51
CA GLU A 39 13.45 11.66 7.58
C GLU A 39 13.89 12.23 6.23
N GLY A 40 13.64 13.54 6.05
CA GLY A 40 14.06 14.24 4.85
C GLY A 40 13.12 14.04 3.68
N TYR A 41 13.63 14.43 2.52
CA TYR A 41 12.89 14.37 1.27
C TYR A 41 13.00 13.00 0.62
N TYR A 42 11.86 12.46 0.21
CA TYR A 42 11.78 11.30 -0.67
C TYR A 42 10.42 11.23 -1.32
N THR A 43 10.32 10.48 -2.41
CA THR A 43 9.06 10.21 -3.10
C THR A 43 8.83 8.72 -3.22
N CYS A 44 7.55 8.33 -3.30
CA CYS A 44 7.16 6.97 -3.70
C CYS A 44 6.63 7.02 -5.12
N ASP A 45 6.87 5.95 -5.88
CA ASP A 45 6.26 5.79 -7.20
C ASP A 45 4.76 5.57 -7.03
N ILE A 46 3.96 6.56 -7.44
CA ILE A 46 2.51 6.52 -7.32
C ILE A 46 1.85 5.56 -8.31
N SER A 47 2.60 5.04 -9.27
CA SER A 47 2.08 4.12 -10.28
C SER A 47 2.39 2.65 -9.99
N SER A 48 3.24 2.36 -9.01
CA SER A 48 3.68 1.00 -8.72
C SER A 48 3.04 0.44 -7.46
N PRO A 49 2.57 -0.82 -7.50
CA PRO A 49 2.15 -1.51 -6.28
C PRO A 49 3.34 -1.86 -5.40
N LYS A 50 3.07 -2.04 -4.12
CA LYS A 50 4.08 -2.45 -3.14
C LYS A 50 3.79 -3.86 -2.67
N GLN A 51 4.79 -4.73 -2.76
CA GLN A 51 4.67 -6.09 -2.25
C GLN A 51 4.86 -6.11 -0.73
N ILE A 52 3.85 -6.60 -0.02
CA ILE A 52 3.84 -6.66 1.45
C ILE A 52 4.27 -8.05 1.94
N ARG A 53 3.84 -9.10 1.24
CA ARG A 53 4.15 -10.50 1.55
C ARG A 53 4.52 -11.24 0.29
N LYS A 54 5.35 -12.25 0.42
CA LYS A 54 5.73 -13.15 -0.68
C LYS A 54 5.18 -14.55 -0.44
N GLY A 55 4.69 -15.18 -1.48
CA GLY A 55 4.22 -16.55 -1.45
C GLY A 55 3.92 -17.06 -2.85
N ASN A 56 3.74 -18.36 -2.98
CA ASN A 56 3.59 -19.01 -4.29
C ASN A 56 2.21 -19.63 -4.53
N ASP A 57 1.33 -19.62 -3.52
CA ASP A 57 0.06 -20.36 -3.60
C ASP A 57 -1.08 -19.51 -4.15
N VAL A 58 -1.14 -18.23 -3.76
CA VAL A 58 -2.21 -17.32 -4.17
C VAL A 58 -1.67 -15.88 -4.16
N THR A 59 -2.21 -15.05 -5.03
CA THR A 59 -1.90 -13.62 -5.08
C THR A 59 -3.12 -12.82 -4.63
N ILE A 60 -2.90 -11.90 -3.69
CA ILE A 60 -3.92 -10.98 -3.18
C ILE A 60 -3.53 -9.56 -3.57
N ALA A 61 -4.39 -8.87 -4.27
CA ALA A 61 -4.27 -7.44 -4.57
C ALA A 61 -5.28 -6.67 -3.73
N SER A 62 -4.81 -5.66 -3.03
CA SER A 62 -5.64 -4.91 -2.08
C SER A 62 -5.37 -3.41 -2.17
N THR A 63 -6.28 -2.62 -1.66
CA THR A 63 -6.13 -1.16 -1.59
C THR A 63 -6.63 -0.64 -0.25
N SER A 64 -6.01 0.46 0.22
CA SER A 64 -6.47 1.19 1.40
C SER A 64 -6.64 0.29 2.62
N TYR A 65 -7.69 0.48 3.39
CA TYR A 65 -7.94 -0.27 4.63
C TYR A 65 -8.01 -1.79 4.40
N SER A 66 -8.49 -2.23 3.24
CA SER A 66 -8.55 -3.66 2.94
C SER A 66 -7.17 -4.34 2.92
N THR A 67 -6.09 -3.57 2.73
CA THR A 67 -4.72 -4.09 2.85
C THR A 67 -4.42 -4.56 4.27
N LEU A 68 -4.91 -3.86 5.29
CA LEU A 68 -4.75 -4.27 6.69
C LEU A 68 -5.50 -5.58 6.97
N GLU A 69 -6.70 -5.73 6.42
CA GLU A 69 -7.47 -6.96 6.52
C GLU A 69 -6.78 -8.10 5.75
N ALA A 70 -6.21 -7.82 4.59
CA ALA A 70 -5.46 -8.79 3.81
C ALA A 70 -4.20 -9.29 4.52
N ILE A 71 -3.51 -8.43 5.28
CA ILE A 71 -2.37 -8.85 6.12
C ILE A 71 -2.81 -9.89 7.14
N LYS A 72 -3.93 -9.66 7.80
CA LYS A 72 -4.50 -10.62 8.75
C LYS A 72 -4.87 -11.95 8.07
N ALA A 73 -5.43 -11.86 6.86
CA ALA A 73 -5.76 -13.04 6.07
C ALA A 73 -4.50 -13.84 5.69
N CYS A 74 -3.43 -13.16 5.30
CA CYS A 74 -2.15 -13.81 4.99
C CYS A 74 -1.59 -14.55 6.21
N ASP A 75 -1.65 -13.94 7.39
CA ASP A 75 -1.19 -14.57 8.62
C ASP A 75 -2.02 -15.80 8.97
N ALA A 76 -3.34 -15.74 8.77
CA ALA A 76 -4.22 -16.89 8.96
C ALA A 76 -3.94 -18.00 7.95
N LEU A 77 -3.68 -17.68 6.69
CA LEU A 77 -3.32 -18.65 5.66
C LEU A 77 -1.99 -19.34 5.95
N ASN A 78 -1.01 -18.60 6.47
CA ASN A 78 0.26 -19.19 6.87
C ASN A 78 0.09 -20.27 7.93
N SER A 79 -0.89 -20.15 8.81
CA SER A 79 -1.15 -21.15 9.85
C SER A 79 -1.67 -22.50 9.31
N ILE A 80 -2.15 -22.52 8.06
CA ILE A 80 -2.58 -23.73 7.35
C ILE A 80 -1.69 -24.05 6.14
N ASP A 81 -0.46 -23.52 6.15
CA ASP A 81 0.57 -23.76 5.13
C ASP A 81 0.18 -23.28 3.73
N ILE A 82 -0.59 -22.21 3.64
CA ILE A 82 -0.89 -21.51 2.39
C ILE A 82 -0.15 -20.17 2.41
N HIS A 83 0.71 -19.95 1.42
CA HIS A 83 1.54 -18.75 1.33
C HIS A 83 1.05 -17.85 0.20
N ALA A 84 0.64 -16.64 0.57
CA ALA A 84 0.09 -15.66 -0.36
C ALA A 84 1.12 -14.58 -0.70
N ASP A 85 1.13 -14.18 -1.98
CA ASP A 85 1.67 -12.87 -2.37
C ASP A 85 0.63 -11.81 -2.03
N LEU A 86 1.02 -10.78 -1.31
CA LEU A 86 0.14 -9.65 -1.02
C LEU A 86 0.72 -8.36 -1.59
N PHE A 87 -0.07 -7.68 -2.40
CA PHE A 87 0.27 -6.38 -2.95
C PHE A 87 -0.70 -5.31 -2.46
N ASP A 88 -0.11 -4.20 -1.98
CA ASP A 88 -0.82 -2.95 -1.79
C ASP A 88 -0.76 -2.18 -3.11
N MET A 89 -1.88 -2.06 -3.78
CA MET A 89 -1.93 -1.45 -5.11
C MET A 89 -1.68 0.06 -5.08
N ARG A 90 -1.89 0.71 -3.97
CA ARG A 90 -1.62 2.12 -3.68
C ARG A 90 -2.33 3.10 -4.60
N SER A 91 -2.35 2.86 -5.90
CA SER A 91 -2.93 3.75 -6.89
C SER A 91 -4.05 3.05 -7.66
N VAL A 92 -5.18 3.73 -7.81
CA VAL A 92 -6.29 3.24 -8.65
C VAL A 92 -6.25 3.83 -10.05
N SER A 93 -5.56 4.95 -10.24
CA SER A 93 -5.34 5.57 -11.55
C SER A 93 -4.00 6.33 -11.53
N PRO A 94 -3.02 5.93 -12.34
CA PRO A 94 -3.02 4.73 -13.19
C PRO A 94 -2.94 3.43 -12.37
N LEU A 95 -3.65 2.42 -12.84
CA LEU A 95 -3.60 1.08 -12.23
C LEU A 95 -2.54 0.25 -12.96
N ASN A 96 -1.56 -0.22 -12.21
CA ASN A 96 -0.51 -1.08 -12.73
C ASN A 96 -0.80 -2.53 -12.36
N VAL A 97 -1.08 -3.34 -13.33
CA VAL A 97 -1.43 -4.76 -13.15
C VAL A 97 -0.32 -5.72 -13.62
#